data_428a6a36f9582c3190bc10b2cd98676f
#
_entry.id   428a6a36f9582c3190bc10b2cd98676f
#
_cell.length_a   1.000
_cell.length_b   1.000
_cell.length_c   1.000
_cell.angle_alpha   90.00
_cell.angle_beta   90.00
_cell.angle_gamma   90.00
#
_symmetry.space_group_name_H-M   'P 1'
#
loop_
_entity.id
_entity.type
_entity.pdbx_description
1 polymer ?
#
loop_
_entity_poly.entity_id
_entity_poly.type
_entity_poly.pdbx_seq_one_letter_code
_entity_poly.pdbx_strand_id
1 'polypeptide(L)'
;MTVFSPGAPEQQRAALERAVSEQIILQPGIPEDSIALESYTAPHIAELNHCVVEYGGRRVLDDVTLHIAPLQHTLVTGENGAGKSTLLGLITGDCLQCFSNDVSVFGHRRGTGESVWEIKRHLGLVSNDLHRRYTVRCDVLSVVCSGFFDSIGVYDVASEMQIRIAKEWLDAGDMTEKASEMFQSLSYGEQRLVL
;
A
#
# COMPACT_ATOMS: atom_id res chain seq x y z
N MET A 1 -16.68 -1.84 3.81
CA MET A 1 -15.94 -1.78 2.54
C MET A 1 -16.59 -0.74 1.65
N THR A 2 -15.84 0.23 1.17
CA THR A 2 -16.34 1.26 0.26
C THR A 2 -15.79 1.01 -1.13
N VAL A 3 -16.67 0.82 -2.12
CA VAL A 3 -16.27 0.66 -3.53
C VAL A 3 -16.42 2.02 -4.20
N PHE A 4 -15.31 2.63 -4.59
CA PHE A 4 -15.27 3.85 -5.37
C PHE A 4 -15.16 3.50 -6.86
N SER A 5 -16.26 3.67 -7.59
CA SER A 5 -16.31 3.47 -9.05
C SER A 5 -17.15 4.56 -9.67
N PRO A 6 -16.55 5.66 -10.13
CA PRO A 6 -17.29 6.69 -10.84
C PRO A 6 -17.88 6.09 -12.13
N GLY A 7 -19.22 6.04 -12.20
CA GLY A 7 -19.97 5.61 -13.39
C GLY A 7 -20.26 4.12 -13.52
N ALA A 8 -19.94 3.27 -12.55
CA ALA A 8 -20.31 1.85 -12.60
C ALA A 8 -21.79 1.63 -12.24
N PRO A 9 -22.52 0.79 -12.99
CA PRO A 9 -23.87 0.40 -12.64
C PRO A 9 -23.94 -0.26 -11.25
N GLU A 10 -25.00 0.02 -10.50
CA GLU A 10 -25.20 -0.46 -9.12
C GLU A 10 -25.09 -1.98 -8.97
N GLN A 11 -25.49 -2.74 -10.00
CA GLN A 11 -25.36 -4.20 -10.05
C GLN A 11 -23.90 -4.68 -10.11
N GLN A 12 -23.02 -3.98 -10.84
CA GLN A 12 -21.58 -4.29 -10.89
C GLN A 12 -20.90 -3.97 -9.56
N ARG A 13 -21.32 -2.91 -8.90
CA ARG A 13 -20.83 -2.53 -7.59
C ARG A 13 -21.16 -3.61 -6.55
N ALA A 14 -22.40 -4.09 -6.50
CA ALA A 14 -22.82 -5.14 -5.57
C ALA A 14 -22.12 -6.49 -5.85
N ALA A 15 -21.86 -6.83 -7.12
CA ALA A 15 -21.12 -8.03 -7.49
C ALA A 15 -19.64 -7.96 -7.07
N LEU A 16 -18.99 -6.79 -7.22
CA LEU A 16 -17.62 -6.56 -6.79
C LEU A 16 -17.51 -6.57 -5.26
N GLU A 17 -18.45 -5.98 -4.55
CA GLU A 17 -18.53 -6.01 -3.09
C GLU A 17 -18.64 -7.44 -2.54
N ARG A 18 -19.44 -8.31 -3.19
CA ARG A 18 -19.52 -9.74 -2.85
C ARG A 18 -18.22 -10.47 -3.12
N ALA A 19 -17.65 -10.32 -4.31
CA ALA A 19 -16.41 -11.00 -4.71
C ALA A 19 -15.23 -10.64 -3.77
N VAL A 20 -15.14 -9.39 -3.34
CA VAL A 20 -14.10 -8.95 -2.40
C VAL A 20 -14.40 -9.47 -0.98
N SER A 21 -15.66 -9.49 -0.54
CA SER A 21 -16.04 -10.04 0.76
C SER A 21 -15.81 -11.54 0.86
N GLU A 22 -15.94 -12.27 -0.23
CA GLU A 22 -15.69 -13.71 -0.29
C GLU A 22 -14.20 -14.06 -0.38
N GLN A 23 -13.35 -13.13 -0.87
CA GLN A 23 -11.90 -13.37 -1.05
C GLN A 23 -11.04 -12.83 0.10
N ILE A 24 -11.56 -11.99 0.99
CA ILE A 24 -10.84 -11.57 2.20
C ILE A 24 -11.00 -12.66 3.25
N ILE A 25 -10.31 -13.77 3.05
CA ILE A 25 -9.94 -14.64 4.16
C ILE A 25 -8.81 -13.91 4.87
N LEU A 26 -9.13 -13.19 5.94
CA LEU A 26 -8.13 -12.73 6.90
C LEU A 26 -7.47 -14.00 7.42
N GLN A 27 -6.27 -14.29 6.91
CA GLN A 27 -5.48 -15.39 7.45
C GLN A 27 -5.13 -15.03 8.89
N PRO A 28 -5.41 -15.92 9.86
CA PRO A 28 -4.90 -15.76 11.21
C PRO A 28 -3.37 -15.82 11.15
N GLY A 29 -2.68 -14.81 11.62
CA GLY A 29 -1.24 -14.87 11.74
C GLY A 29 -0.46 -13.59 11.48
N ILE A 30 -1.11 -12.41 11.48
CA ILE A 30 -0.36 -11.17 11.55
C ILE A 30 0.35 -11.14 12.92
N PRO A 31 1.69 -11.06 12.97
CA PRO A 31 2.42 -11.02 14.22
C PRO A 31 1.93 -9.85 15.10
N GLU A 32 1.52 -10.14 16.35
CA GLU A 32 0.97 -9.12 17.26
C GLU A 32 1.96 -7.97 17.49
N ASP A 33 3.24 -8.26 17.55
CA ASP A 33 4.32 -7.28 17.75
C ASP A 33 4.57 -6.38 16.50
N SER A 34 4.06 -6.76 15.32
CA SER A 34 4.21 -5.96 14.10
C SER A 34 3.14 -4.89 13.94
N ILE A 35 2.07 -4.98 14.72
CA ILE A 35 0.99 -4.00 14.75
C ILE A 35 1.16 -3.12 16.00
N ALA A 36 2.19 -2.29 16.03
CA ALA A 36 2.15 -1.09 16.84
C ALA A 36 1.18 -0.10 16.17
N LEU A 37 -0.10 -0.37 16.29
CA LEU A 37 -1.13 0.64 16.13
C LEU A 37 -0.92 1.65 17.27
N GLU A 38 0.00 2.59 17.09
CA GLU A 38 -0.09 3.86 17.80
C GLU A 38 -1.55 4.28 17.66
N SER A 39 -2.19 4.59 18.75
CA SER A 39 -3.62 4.92 18.81
C SER A 39 -3.91 6.08 17.84
N TYR A 40 -4.21 5.74 16.60
CA TYR A 40 -4.55 6.70 15.56
C TYR A 40 -5.91 7.29 15.89
N THR A 41 -5.94 8.58 16.22
CA THR A 41 -7.13 9.27 16.74
C THR A 41 -7.87 10.09 15.69
N ALA A 42 -7.28 10.28 14.50
CA ALA A 42 -7.97 11.02 13.43
C ALA A 42 -9.12 10.21 12.81
N PRO A 43 -10.19 10.86 12.35
CA PRO A 43 -11.38 10.19 11.83
C PRO A 43 -11.11 9.45 10.51
N HIS A 44 -10.11 9.86 9.75
CA HIS A 44 -9.77 9.27 8.45
C HIS A 44 -8.26 9.04 8.32
N ILE A 45 -7.88 7.90 7.77
CA ILE A 45 -6.48 7.58 7.43
C ILE A 45 -6.03 8.28 6.15
N ALA A 46 -6.97 8.59 5.25
CA ALA A 46 -6.72 9.41 4.07
C ALA A 46 -7.93 10.30 3.78
N GLU A 47 -7.67 11.56 3.48
CA GLU A 47 -8.65 12.56 3.09
C GLU A 47 -8.16 13.26 1.84
N LEU A 48 -8.98 13.25 0.81
CA LEU A 48 -8.82 13.99 -0.42
C LEU A 48 -10.04 14.89 -0.57
N ASN A 49 -9.84 16.20 -0.66
CA ASN A 49 -10.93 17.17 -0.77
C ASN A 49 -10.80 17.92 -2.08
N HIS A 50 -11.80 17.77 -2.96
CA HIS A 50 -11.89 18.47 -4.24
C HIS A 50 -10.60 18.41 -5.07
N CYS A 51 -9.95 17.23 -5.09
CA CYS A 51 -8.67 17.06 -5.75
C CYS A 51 -8.80 17.09 -7.27
N VAL A 52 -7.93 17.89 -7.90
CA VAL A 52 -7.81 18.00 -9.35
C VAL A 52 -6.38 17.65 -9.74
N VAL A 53 -6.22 16.72 -10.69
CA VAL A 53 -4.91 16.36 -11.24
C VAL A 53 -4.95 16.46 -12.76
N GLU A 54 -4.01 17.20 -13.30
CA GLU A 54 -3.91 17.47 -14.73
C GLU A 54 -2.51 17.15 -15.28
N TYR A 55 -2.47 16.52 -16.43
CA TYR A 55 -1.24 16.27 -17.17
C TYR A 55 -1.41 16.75 -18.62
N GLY A 56 -0.54 17.67 -19.04
CA GLY A 56 -0.54 18.18 -20.43
C GLY A 56 -1.87 18.78 -20.89
N GLY A 57 -2.57 19.51 -20.01
CA GLY A 57 -3.87 20.12 -20.30
C GLY A 57 -5.06 19.15 -20.25
N ARG A 58 -4.83 17.87 -19.86
CA ARG A 58 -5.89 16.89 -19.68
C ARG A 58 -6.10 16.62 -18.19
N ARG A 59 -7.31 16.83 -17.71
CA ARG A 59 -7.70 16.42 -16.36
C ARG A 59 -7.83 14.91 -16.28
N VAL A 60 -7.09 14.32 -15.34
CA VAL A 60 -7.12 12.89 -15.02
C VAL A 60 -7.99 12.64 -13.80
N LEU A 61 -7.93 13.53 -12.81
CA LEU A 61 -8.87 13.61 -11.69
C LEU A 61 -9.53 14.99 -11.74
N ASP A 62 -10.84 15.04 -11.61
CA ASP A 62 -11.63 16.26 -11.66
C ASP A 62 -12.58 16.30 -10.46
N ASP A 63 -12.29 17.18 -9.53
CA ASP A 63 -13.09 17.42 -8.31
C ASP A 63 -13.35 16.15 -7.47
N VAL A 64 -12.29 15.36 -7.24
CA VAL A 64 -12.40 14.09 -6.51
C VAL A 64 -12.35 14.32 -5.01
N THR A 65 -13.39 13.87 -4.30
CA THR A 65 -13.42 13.81 -2.85
C THR A 65 -13.50 12.36 -2.39
N LEU A 66 -12.58 11.95 -1.50
CA LEU A 66 -12.50 10.60 -0.95
C LEU A 66 -12.02 10.66 0.50
N HIS A 67 -12.76 10.05 1.40
CA HIS A 67 -12.36 9.86 2.78
C HIS A 67 -12.31 8.37 3.12
N ILE A 68 -11.20 7.91 3.67
CA ILE A 68 -10.99 6.52 4.08
C ILE A 68 -10.84 6.48 5.60
N ALA A 69 -11.79 5.87 6.27
CA ALA A 69 -11.75 5.70 7.72
C ALA A 69 -10.83 4.55 8.14
N PRO A 70 -10.31 4.53 9.38
CA PRO A 70 -9.61 3.38 9.94
C PRO A 70 -10.46 2.11 9.84
N LEU A 71 -9.81 0.97 9.59
CA LEU A 71 -10.44 -0.34 9.42
C LEU A 71 -11.44 -0.43 8.26
N GLN A 72 -11.47 0.57 7.37
CA GLN A 72 -12.30 0.58 6.19
C GLN A 72 -11.51 0.10 4.97
N HIS A 73 -11.93 -1.04 4.40
CA HIS A 73 -11.39 -1.50 3.13
C HIS A 73 -12.04 -0.75 1.96
N THR A 74 -11.22 -0.16 1.10
CA THR A 74 -11.68 0.63 -0.05
C THR A 74 -11.20 -0.02 -1.34
N LEU A 75 -12.12 -0.32 -2.24
CA LEU A 75 -11.80 -0.81 -3.58
C LEU A 75 -12.02 0.31 -4.60
N VAL A 76 -10.96 0.63 -5.35
CA VAL A 76 -11.01 1.60 -6.45
C VAL A 76 -11.11 0.85 -7.78
N THR A 77 -12.21 1.05 -8.50
CA THR A 77 -12.48 0.42 -9.80
C THR A 77 -12.65 1.45 -10.90
N GLY A 78 -12.54 1.03 -12.13
CA GLY A 78 -12.73 1.88 -13.31
C GLY A 78 -11.92 1.37 -14.51
N GLU A 79 -12.16 1.93 -15.68
CA GLU A 79 -11.45 1.60 -16.92
C GLU A 79 -9.96 1.93 -16.86
N ASN A 80 -9.19 1.37 -17.79
CA ASN A 80 -7.79 1.74 -17.94
C ASN A 80 -7.69 3.22 -18.35
N GLY A 81 -6.82 3.97 -17.64
CA GLY A 81 -6.69 5.40 -17.83
C GLY A 81 -7.69 6.28 -17.06
N ALA A 82 -8.60 5.69 -16.26
CA ALA A 82 -9.55 6.44 -15.42
C ALA A 82 -8.93 7.16 -14.19
N GLY A 83 -7.60 7.16 -14.05
CA GLY A 83 -6.94 7.89 -12.97
C GLY A 83 -6.75 7.10 -11.66
N LYS A 84 -7.04 5.79 -11.61
CA LYS A 84 -6.89 4.97 -10.38
C LYS A 84 -5.49 5.04 -9.76
N SER A 85 -4.46 4.87 -10.59
CA SER A 85 -3.06 4.96 -10.12
C SER A 85 -2.68 6.37 -9.71
N THR A 86 -3.26 7.39 -10.35
CA THR A 86 -3.07 8.80 -9.97
C THR A 86 -3.70 9.09 -8.61
N LEU A 87 -4.90 8.56 -8.36
CA LEU A 87 -5.57 8.68 -7.07
C LEU A 87 -4.74 8.04 -5.95
N LEU A 88 -4.25 6.81 -6.17
CA LEU A 88 -3.34 6.16 -5.22
C LEU A 88 -2.05 6.95 -5.04
N GLY A 89 -1.49 7.49 -6.13
CA GLY A 89 -0.29 8.32 -6.09
C GLY A 89 -0.44 9.61 -5.28
N LEU A 90 -1.65 10.18 -5.19
CA LEU A 90 -1.93 11.30 -4.28
C LEU A 90 -1.78 10.87 -2.81
N ILE A 91 -2.26 9.67 -2.47
CA ILE A 91 -2.21 9.12 -1.11
C ILE A 91 -0.77 8.73 -0.74
N THR A 92 -0.08 7.99 -1.62
CA THR A 92 1.29 7.52 -1.37
C THR A 92 2.34 8.63 -1.45
N GLY A 93 2.01 9.76 -2.10
CA GLY A 93 2.94 10.86 -2.35
C GLY A 93 3.78 10.72 -3.62
N ASP A 94 3.53 9.68 -4.43
CA ASP A 94 4.22 9.46 -5.71
C ASP A 94 3.73 10.44 -6.79
N CYS A 95 2.53 11.00 -6.64
CA CYS A 95 2.01 12.08 -7.48
C CYS A 95 2.36 13.43 -6.84
N LEU A 96 3.28 14.19 -7.44
CA LEU A 96 3.73 15.49 -6.91
C LEU A 96 2.60 16.52 -6.77
N GLN A 97 1.48 16.36 -7.49
CA GLN A 97 0.33 17.23 -7.36
C GLN A 97 -0.44 17.05 -6.05
N CYS A 98 -0.05 16.06 -5.20
CA CYS A 98 -0.58 15.96 -3.84
C CYS A 98 -0.25 17.20 -2.99
N PHE A 99 0.86 17.89 -3.29
CA PHE A 99 1.26 19.12 -2.59
C PHE A 99 0.47 20.37 -3.01
N SER A 100 -0.18 20.33 -4.16
CA SER A 100 -1.04 21.42 -4.67
C SER A 100 -2.52 21.16 -4.47
N ASN A 101 -2.88 20.00 -3.93
CA ASN A 101 -4.24 19.61 -3.61
C ASN A 101 -4.45 19.54 -2.10
N ASP A 102 -5.70 19.48 -1.66
CA ASP A 102 -6.03 19.27 -0.25
C ASP A 102 -6.07 17.77 0.05
N VAL A 103 -4.90 17.25 0.38
CA VAL A 103 -4.67 15.84 0.68
C VAL A 103 -4.08 15.71 2.09
N SER A 104 -4.71 14.91 2.93
CA SER A 104 -4.19 14.53 4.24
C SER A 104 -4.09 13.01 4.35
N VAL A 105 -3.00 12.51 4.91
CA VAL A 105 -2.75 11.08 5.12
C VAL A 105 -2.22 10.89 6.54
N PHE A 106 -2.82 9.99 7.29
CA PHE A 106 -2.55 9.79 8.72
C PHE A 106 -2.58 11.09 9.55
N GLY A 107 -3.52 11.99 9.22
CA GLY A 107 -3.66 13.29 9.89
C GLY A 107 -2.63 14.35 9.47
N HIS A 108 -1.68 14.00 8.61
CA HIS A 108 -0.68 14.95 8.09
C HIS A 108 -1.14 15.50 6.74
N ARG A 109 -1.38 16.80 6.66
CA ARG A 109 -1.68 17.48 5.39
C ARG A 109 -0.42 17.58 4.55
N ARG A 110 -0.53 17.19 3.27
CA ARG A 110 0.59 17.27 2.33
C ARG A 110 1.00 18.73 2.09
N GLY A 111 2.33 18.98 2.14
CA GLY A 111 2.91 20.31 1.85
C GLY A 111 2.95 21.25 3.05
N THR A 112 2.73 20.80 4.29
CA THR A 112 2.80 21.64 5.49
C THR A 112 4.13 21.52 6.23
N GLY A 113 5.12 20.84 5.64
CA GLY A 113 6.47 20.66 6.21
C GLY A 113 6.71 19.28 6.81
N GLU A 114 5.74 18.37 6.65
CA GLU A 114 5.90 16.96 7.00
C GLU A 114 6.98 16.29 6.16
N SER A 115 7.74 15.39 6.76
CA SER A 115 8.65 14.52 6.04
C SER A 115 7.86 13.44 5.31
N VAL A 116 8.21 13.19 4.05
CA VAL A 116 7.65 12.06 3.27
C VAL A 116 7.84 10.75 4.01
N TRP A 117 8.93 10.61 4.76
CA TRP A 117 9.27 9.43 5.55
C TRP A 117 8.33 9.20 6.74
N GLU A 118 7.82 10.27 7.35
CA GLU A 118 6.84 10.18 8.46
C GLU A 118 5.54 9.51 8.01
N ILE A 119 5.14 9.73 6.76
CA ILE A 119 3.94 9.13 6.20
C ILE A 119 4.23 7.74 5.64
N LYS A 120 5.34 7.58 4.91
CA LYS A 120 5.70 6.30 4.27
C LYS A 120 5.89 5.16 5.26
N ARG A 121 6.42 5.42 6.45
CA ARG A 121 6.57 4.39 7.50
C ARG A 121 5.24 3.74 7.95
N HIS A 122 4.11 4.38 7.66
CA HIS A 122 2.78 3.87 7.96
C HIS A 122 2.07 3.25 6.74
N LEU A 123 2.75 3.23 5.58
CA LEU A 123 2.20 2.74 4.32
C LEU A 123 2.93 1.48 3.87
N GLY A 124 2.20 0.38 3.73
CA GLY A 124 2.64 -0.76 2.92
C GLY A 124 2.14 -0.61 1.48
N LEU A 125 3.04 -0.63 0.51
CA LEU A 125 2.69 -0.54 -0.91
C LEU A 125 3.15 -1.77 -1.67
N VAL A 126 2.20 -2.51 -2.24
CA VAL A 126 2.47 -3.61 -3.16
C VAL A 126 2.02 -3.24 -4.56
N SER A 127 2.92 -3.22 -5.52
CA SER A 127 2.63 -2.89 -6.91
C SER A 127 3.39 -3.78 -7.89
N ASN A 128 2.89 -3.85 -9.14
CA ASN A 128 3.62 -4.53 -10.20
C ASN A 128 4.94 -3.84 -10.55
N ASP A 129 5.05 -2.54 -10.30
CA ASP A 129 6.26 -1.77 -10.53
C ASP A 129 7.31 -2.08 -9.47
N LEU A 130 6.93 -2.14 -8.20
CA LEU A 130 7.81 -2.59 -7.12
C LEU A 130 8.39 -3.96 -7.42
N HIS A 131 7.55 -4.92 -7.80
CA HIS A 131 7.99 -6.27 -8.15
C HIS A 131 9.02 -6.26 -9.29
N ARG A 132 8.78 -5.50 -10.37
CA ARG A 132 9.73 -5.41 -11.50
C ARG A 132 11.04 -4.73 -11.15
N ARG A 133 11.00 -3.78 -10.22
CA ARG A 133 12.20 -3.06 -9.76
C ARG A 133 13.04 -3.88 -8.79
N TYR A 134 12.47 -4.93 -8.19
CA TYR A 134 13.19 -5.75 -7.23
C TYR A 134 14.18 -6.69 -7.93
N THR A 135 15.26 -6.11 -8.46
CA THR A 135 16.32 -6.78 -9.23
C THR A 135 17.54 -7.11 -8.36
N VAL A 136 17.55 -6.68 -7.11
CA VAL A 136 18.66 -6.94 -6.17
C VAL A 136 18.72 -8.43 -5.85
N ARG A 137 19.92 -9.00 -5.94
CA ARG A 137 20.15 -10.41 -5.58
C ARG A 137 20.30 -10.52 -4.08
N CYS A 138 19.29 -11.02 -3.42
CA CYS A 138 19.27 -11.26 -1.97
C CYS A 138 18.36 -12.45 -1.67
N ASP A 139 18.50 -13.00 -0.48
CA ASP A 139 17.60 -14.04 0.02
C ASP A 139 16.23 -13.46 0.44
N VAL A 140 15.27 -14.34 0.59
CA VAL A 140 13.88 -14.01 0.94
C VAL A 140 13.79 -13.26 2.26
N LEU A 141 14.54 -13.65 3.28
CA LEU A 141 14.54 -12.96 4.58
C LEU A 141 15.02 -11.51 4.43
N SER A 142 16.06 -11.29 3.64
CA SER A 142 16.56 -9.95 3.34
C SER A 142 15.51 -9.09 2.61
N VAL A 143 14.72 -9.68 1.71
CA VAL A 143 13.62 -8.96 1.05
C VAL A 143 12.62 -8.46 2.08
N VAL A 144 12.15 -9.34 2.97
CA VAL A 144 11.20 -8.94 4.03
C VAL A 144 11.82 -7.88 4.95
N CYS A 145 13.08 -8.05 5.35
CA CYS A 145 13.79 -7.05 6.16
C CYS A 145 13.91 -5.70 5.46
N SER A 146 13.99 -5.65 4.12
CA SER A 146 14.10 -4.38 3.39
C SER A 146 12.89 -3.47 3.57
N GLY A 147 11.73 -4.04 3.90
CA GLY A 147 10.51 -3.29 4.21
C GLY A 147 10.66 -2.35 5.41
N PHE A 148 11.48 -2.68 6.39
CA PHE A 148 11.76 -1.80 7.53
C PHE A 148 12.53 -0.52 7.17
N PHE A 149 13.16 -0.52 5.99
CA PHE A 149 14.01 0.58 5.52
C PHE A 149 13.39 1.33 4.34
N ASP A 150 12.16 0.99 3.92
CA ASP A 150 11.50 1.53 2.71
C ASP A 150 12.44 1.50 1.49
N SER A 151 13.18 0.39 1.33
CA SER A 151 14.23 0.24 0.30
C SER A 151 14.07 -1.03 -0.52
N ILE A 152 14.57 -0.99 -1.76
CA ILE A 152 14.74 -2.19 -2.59
C ILE A 152 16.11 -2.78 -2.28
N GLY A 153 16.13 -3.82 -1.44
CA GLY A 153 17.34 -4.42 -0.89
C GLY A 153 17.73 -3.87 0.48
N VAL A 154 18.56 -4.62 1.20
CA VAL A 154 19.03 -4.24 2.54
C VAL A 154 20.36 -3.52 2.42
N TYR A 155 20.38 -2.25 2.80
CA TYR A 155 21.59 -1.43 2.81
C TYR A 155 22.11 -1.15 4.23
N ASP A 156 21.27 -1.40 5.25
CA ASP A 156 21.58 -1.31 6.65
C ASP A 156 21.49 -2.67 7.34
N VAL A 157 22.13 -2.81 8.49
CA VAL A 157 22.08 -4.05 9.28
C VAL A 157 20.75 -4.11 10.01
N ALA A 158 19.91 -5.07 9.66
CA ALA A 158 18.67 -5.32 10.38
C ALA A 158 18.96 -5.73 11.84
N SER A 159 18.27 -5.15 12.79
CA SER A 159 18.36 -5.52 14.20
C SER A 159 17.81 -6.93 14.44
N GLU A 160 18.17 -7.55 15.56
CA GLU A 160 17.65 -8.86 15.95
C GLU A 160 16.11 -8.87 16.05
N MET A 161 15.53 -7.76 16.52
CA MET A 161 14.08 -7.57 16.58
C MET A 161 13.45 -7.57 15.17
N GLN A 162 14.01 -6.81 14.22
CA GLN A 162 13.53 -6.76 12.84
C GLN A 162 13.63 -8.13 12.15
N ILE A 163 14.73 -8.85 12.38
CA ILE A 163 14.90 -10.21 11.85
C ILE A 163 13.84 -11.16 12.45
N ARG A 164 13.54 -11.05 13.75
CA ARG A 164 12.50 -11.85 14.39
C ARG A 164 11.15 -11.57 13.75
N ILE A 165 10.74 -10.29 13.64
CA ILE A 165 9.48 -9.90 13.03
C ILE A 165 9.40 -10.37 11.57
N ALA A 166 10.49 -10.25 10.80
CA ALA A 166 10.53 -10.73 9.42
C ALA A 166 10.30 -12.25 9.33
N LYS A 167 10.85 -13.03 10.26
CA LYS A 167 10.61 -14.48 10.33
C LYS A 167 9.18 -14.82 10.69
N GLU A 168 8.56 -14.08 11.60
CA GLU A 168 7.15 -14.23 11.95
C GLU A 168 6.23 -13.94 10.75
N TRP A 169 6.55 -12.94 9.93
CA TRP A 169 5.84 -12.68 8.68
C TRP A 169 6.03 -13.80 7.65
N LEU A 170 7.24 -14.37 7.53
CA LEU A 170 7.47 -15.53 6.67
C LEU A 170 6.71 -16.76 7.14
N ASP A 171 6.61 -16.97 8.44
CA ASP A 171 5.83 -18.05 9.03
C ASP A 171 4.32 -17.88 8.74
N ALA A 172 3.80 -16.67 8.92
CA ALA A 172 2.41 -16.34 8.59
C ALA A 172 2.07 -16.54 7.10
N GLY A 173 3.07 -16.43 6.22
CA GLY A 173 2.95 -16.67 4.78
C GLY A 173 3.32 -18.08 4.31
N ASP A 174 3.56 -19.05 5.21
CA ASP A 174 4.06 -20.40 4.90
C ASP A 174 5.38 -20.39 4.08
N MET A 175 6.23 -19.38 4.29
CA MET A 175 7.47 -19.16 3.56
C MET A 175 8.75 -19.40 4.39
N THR A 176 8.63 -19.88 5.63
CA THR A 176 9.75 -20.05 6.56
C THR A 176 10.87 -20.90 6.00
N GLU A 177 10.55 -22.02 5.35
CA GLU A 177 11.55 -22.93 4.76
C GLU A 177 12.35 -22.27 3.61
N LYS A 178 11.78 -21.25 2.98
CA LYS A 178 12.36 -20.52 1.85
C LYS A 178 13.14 -19.26 2.27
N ALA A 179 13.23 -18.98 3.56
CA ALA A 179 13.86 -17.77 4.08
C ALA A 179 15.29 -17.52 3.57
N SER A 180 16.06 -18.58 3.33
CA SER A 180 17.44 -18.53 2.80
C SER A 180 17.56 -18.75 1.30
N GLU A 181 16.43 -18.99 0.60
CA GLU A 181 16.45 -19.10 -0.86
C GLU A 181 16.62 -17.73 -1.51
N MET A 182 17.17 -17.73 -2.72
CA MET A 182 17.26 -16.49 -3.50
C MET A 182 15.87 -16.04 -3.94
N PHE A 183 15.53 -14.78 -3.72
CA PHE A 183 14.23 -14.22 -4.09
C PHE A 183 13.87 -14.47 -5.56
N GLN A 184 14.86 -14.36 -6.47
CA GLN A 184 14.67 -14.57 -7.90
C GLN A 184 14.41 -16.03 -8.29
N SER A 185 14.69 -17.02 -7.41
CA SER A 185 14.38 -18.42 -7.65
C SER A 185 12.93 -18.79 -7.35
N LEU A 186 12.22 -17.93 -6.64
CA LEU A 186 10.82 -18.12 -6.29
C LEU A 186 9.90 -17.97 -7.52
N SER A 187 8.76 -18.64 -7.49
CA SER A 187 7.69 -18.40 -8.45
C SER A 187 7.15 -16.96 -8.34
N TYR A 188 6.52 -16.46 -9.38
CA TYR A 188 5.93 -15.11 -9.39
C TYR A 188 4.95 -14.87 -8.23
N GLY A 189 4.13 -15.87 -7.90
CA GLY A 189 3.18 -15.80 -6.78
C GLY A 189 3.88 -15.68 -5.44
N GLU A 190 4.91 -16.49 -5.20
CA GLU A 190 5.73 -16.45 -3.97
C GLU A 190 6.50 -15.14 -3.86
N GLN A 191 7.07 -14.64 -4.96
CA GLN A 191 7.72 -13.32 -4.96
C GLN A 191 6.75 -12.22 -4.54
N ARG A 192 5.49 -12.27 -5.01
CA ARG A 192 4.48 -11.29 -4.61
C ARG A 192 4.02 -11.43 -3.17
N LEU A 193 4.08 -12.63 -2.62
CA LEU A 193 3.75 -12.87 -1.21
C LEU A 193 4.83 -12.33 -0.28
N VAL A 194 6.08 -12.37 -0.72
CA VAL A 194 7.25 -11.90 0.05
C VAL A 194 7.39 -10.37 0.04
N LEU A 195 6.90 -9.70 -1.01
CA LEU A 195 6.90 -8.24 -1.15
C LEU A 195 5.75 -7.59 -0.38
#